data_f067ae8f981ee98c07494d739e5c4d68
#
_entry.id   f067ae8f981ee98c07494d739e5c4d68
#
_cell.length_a   1.000
_cell.length_b   1.000
_cell.length_c   1.000
_cell.angle_alpha   90.00
_cell.angle_beta   90.00
_cell.angle_gamma   90.00
#
_symmetry.space_group_name_H-M   'P 1'
#
loop_
_entity.id
_entity.type
_entity.pdbx_description
1 polymer ?
#
loop_
_entity_poly.entity_id
_entity_poly.type
_entity_poly.pdbx_seq_one_letter_code
_entity_poly.pdbx_strand_id
1 'polypeptide(L)'
;SAASDVYKRQAELGAVIMAHCEDKDLVGKGVLNEGVASEKFGVPGIPNSVEDVITARDIFLAHETGAKLHICHCSTIGTVELMRMAKRLGAHVTAEVCPHHFTLTDADIKEANSNYKMNPPLRTEKDVKALVEGLVDGTMPAISTDHAPHSAEEKAQFFDKAPFGIVGLETSAALTYTALVAPGLMDIMDMATKMSYNPAKIIGIDDKYGRLTPGAKADIVIFDPEETWVVDPIKFESKGHNTPYTGQTLVGKVLTTIVDGELRYNGAIIEDQ
;
A
#
# COMPACT_ATOMS: atom_id res chain seq x y z
N SER A 1 9.67 27.21 9.43
CA SER A 1 8.75 27.20 8.26
C SER A 1 7.45 26.51 8.64
N ALA A 2 6.35 26.76 7.91
CA ALA A 2 5.06 26.15 8.22
C ALA A 2 5.14 24.61 8.32
N ALA A 3 5.88 23.95 7.43
CA ALA A 3 6.10 22.50 7.51
C ALA A 3 6.82 22.10 8.80
N SER A 4 7.95 22.77 9.15
CA SER A 4 8.69 22.50 10.38
C SER A 4 7.82 22.72 11.62
N ASP A 5 6.94 23.72 11.62
CA ASP A 5 6.06 24.01 12.75
C ASP A 5 4.98 22.94 12.94
N VAL A 6 4.46 22.36 11.82
CA VAL A 6 3.55 21.20 11.86
C VAL A 6 4.25 20.00 12.50
N TYR A 7 5.48 19.67 12.10
CA TYR A 7 6.23 18.54 12.65
C TYR A 7 6.54 18.72 14.14
N LYS A 8 6.94 19.93 14.57
CA LYS A 8 7.13 20.24 16.00
C LYS A 8 5.84 20.04 16.79
N ARG A 9 4.73 20.54 16.28
CA ARG A 9 3.43 20.40 16.96
C ARG A 9 2.99 18.94 17.07
N GLN A 10 3.20 18.13 16.03
CA GLN A 10 2.89 16.71 16.06
C GLN A 10 3.80 15.95 17.05
N ALA A 11 5.09 16.31 17.13
CA ALA A 11 6.00 15.75 18.12
C ALA A 11 5.53 16.02 19.56
N GLU A 12 5.11 17.27 19.86
CA GLU A 12 4.54 17.62 21.16
C GLU A 12 3.28 16.82 21.52
N LEU A 13 2.46 16.51 20.53
CA LEU A 13 1.22 15.74 20.71
C LEU A 13 1.47 14.23 20.75
N GLY A 14 2.68 13.76 20.41
CA GLY A 14 3.00 12.33 20.27
C GLY A 14 2.25 11.65 19.11
N ALA A 15 1.63 12.42 18.23
CA ALA A 15 0.86 11.92 17.10
C ALA A 15 1.77 11.46 15.95
N VAL A 16 1.29 10.47 15.17
CA VAL A 16 1.97 10.02 13.95
C VAL A 16 1.53 10.87 12.77
N ILE A 17 2.48 11.37 12.00
CA ILE A 17 2.22 12.02 10.70
C ILE A 17 2.19 10.90 9.65
N MET A 18 1.09 10.80 8.91
CA MET A 18 0.96 9.92 7.75
C MET A 18 1.10 10.76 6.49
N ALA A 19 2.19 10.55 5.75
CA ALA A 19 2.59 11.41 4.64
C ALA A 19 2.38 10.72 3.29
N HIS A 20 1.52 11.30 2.45
CA HIS A 20 1.54 11.08 1.01
C HIS A 20 2.64 11.97 0.42
N CYS A 21 3.73 11.35 -0.02
CA CYS A 21 4.90 12.09 -0.48
C CYS A 21 4.81 12.40 -1.97
N GLU A 22 4.41 13.62 -2.29
CA GLU A 22 4.29 14.09 -3.66
C GLU A 22 4.74 15.55 -3.76
N ASP A 23 5.71 15.83 -4.62
CA ASP A 23 6.08 17.20 -4.97
C ASP A 23 5.18 17.72 -6.09
N LYS A 24 4.37 18.74 -5.77
CA LYS A 24 3.35 19.29 -6.67
C LYS A 24 3.93 20.02 -7.89
N ASP A 25 5.14 20.54 -7.78
CA ASP A 25 5.80 21.21 -8.90
C ASP A 25 6.42 20.20 -9.86
N LEU A 26 7.02 19.11 -9.31
CA LEU A 26 7.64 18.06 -10.12
C LEU A 26 6.62 17.14 -10.78
N VAL A 27 5.48 16.83 -10.13
CA VAL A 27 4.43 15.97 -10.70
C VAL A 27 3.78 16.63 -11.92
N GLY A 28 3.63 17.95 -11.91
CA GLY A 28 3.05 18.70 -13.03
C GLY A 28 1.69 18.14 -13.46
N LYS A 29 1.60 17.69 -14.71
CA LYS A 29 0.42 17.02 -15.28
C LYS A 29 0.61 15.51 -15.45
N GLY A 30 1.54 14.90 -14.73
CA GLY A 30 1.84 13.48 -14.81
C GLY A 30 0.63 12.61 -14.46
N VAL A 31 0.46 11.51 -15.18
CA VAL A 31 -0.68 10.59 -15.00
C VAL A 31 -0.28 9.11 -14.91
N LEU A 32 0.89 8.75 -15.42
CA LEU A 32 1.50 7.43 -15.32
C LEU A 32 2.98 7.58 -14.97
N ASN A 33 3.67 6.49 -14.64
CA ASN A 33 5.12 6.52 -14.46
C ASN A 33 5.85 7.12 -15.68
N GLU A 34 6.85 7.97 -15.45
CA GLU A 34 7.73 8.44 -16.50
C GLU A 34 8.55 7.26 -17.05
N GLY A 35 8.30 6.87 -18.29
CA GLY A 35 8.92 5.72 -18.93
C GLY A 35 8.03 5.06 -19.96
N VAL A 36 8.14 3.73 -20.08
CA VAL A 36 7.53 2.97 -21.19
C VAL A 36 6.02 3.16 -21.33
N ALA A 37 5.27 3.30 -20.24
CA ALA A 37 3.83 3.47 -20.30
C ALA A 37 3.44 4.89 -20.71
N SER A 38 4.02 5.92 -20.10
CA SER A 38 3.73 7.32 -20.46
C SER A 38 4.11 7.63 -21.91
N GLU A 39 5.25 7.12 -22.38
CA GLU A 39 5.67 7.24 -23.78
C GLU A 39 4.72 6.52 -24.74
N LYS A 40 4.37 5.26 -24.42
CA LYS A 40 3.46 4.44 -25.24
C LYS A 40 2.09 5.08 -25.45
N PHE A 41 1.54 5.69 -24.40
CA PHE A 41 0.20 6.29 -24.46
C PHE A 41 0.21 7.81 -24.75
N GLY A 42 1.39 8.41 -24.89
CA GLY A 42 1.53 9.84 -25.19
C GLY A 42 1.01 10.75 -24.08
N VAL A 43 1.15 10.35 -22.82
CA VAL A 43 0.72 11.10 -21.65
C VAL A 43 1.90 11.58 -20.80
N PRO A 44 1.76 12.67 -20.03
CA PRO A 44 2.81 13.13 -19.13
C PRO A 44 3.19 12.08 -18.09
N GLY A 45 4.49 11.91 -17.86
CA GLY A 45 5.06 10.99 -16.87
C GLY A 45 5.18 11.60 -15.47
N ILE A 46 5.22 10.75 -14.46
CA ILE A 46 5.49 11.06 -13.05
C ILE A 46 6.86 10.45 -12.71
N PRO A 47 7.94 11.25 -12.62
CA PRO A 47 9.25 10.72 -12.26
C PRO A 47 9.31 10.29 -10.79
N ASN A 48 10.25 9.39 -10.46
CA ASN A 48 10.47 8.92 -9.09
C ASN A 48 10.81 10.07 -8.13
N SER A 49 11.50 11.11 -8.62
CA SER A 49 11.86 12.27 -7.82
C SER A 49 10.66 13.00 -7.18
N VAL A 50 9.45 12.87 -7.74
CA VAL A 50 8.22 13.42 -7.16
C VAL A 50 7.99 12.90 -5.75
N GLU A 51 8.22 11.60 -5.53
CA GLU A 51 8.11 10.94 -4.23
C GLU A 51 9.38 11.13 -3.39
N ASP A 52 10.55 10.92 -3.99
CA ASP A 52 11.82 10.84 -3.29
C ASP A 52 12.20 12.16 -2.57
N VAL A 53 11.99 13.31 -3.21
CA VAL A 53 12.38 14.60 -2.61
C VAL A 53 11.51 14.96 -1.41
N ILE A 54 10.21 14.65 -1.45
CA ILE A 54 9.31 14.88 -0.32
C ILE A 54 9.59 13.89 0.80
N THR A 55 9.82 12.62 0.47
CA THR A 55 10.23 11.61 1.46
C THR A 55 11.51 12.04 2.17
N ALA A 56 12.53 12.48 1.44
CA ALA A 56 13.78 12.97 2.04
C ALA A 56 13.55 14.19 2.95
N ARG A 57 12.80 15.18 2.49
CA ARG A 57 12.45 16.37 3.27
C ARG A 57 11.77 15.99 4.58
N ASP A 58 10.78 15.12 4.50
CA ASP A 58 9.95 14.76 5.65
C ASP A 58 10.71 13.90 6.66
N ILE A 59 11.61 13.02 6.20
CA ILE A 59 12.55 12.28 7.08
C ILE A 59 13.45 13.24 7.87
N PHE A 60 14.03 14.24 7.23
CA PHE A 60 14.87 15.22 7.93
C PHE A 60 14.07 16.06 8.92
N LEU A 61 12.85 16.48 8.56
CA LEU A 61 11.96 17.19 9.47
C LEU A 61 11.57 16.33 10.69
N ALA A 62 11.24 15.06 10.47
CA ALA A 62 10.94 14.14 11.55
C ALA A 62 12.16 13.90 12.47
N HIS A 63 13.35 13.70 11.88
CA HIS A 63 14.58 13.53 12.64
C HIS A 63 14.92 14.76 13.49
N GLU A 64 14.85 15.97 12.92
CA GLU A 64 15.16 17.22 13.61
C GLU A 64 14.18 17.53 14.75
N THR A 65 12.90 17.22 14.55
CA THR A 65 11.83 17.57 15.51
C THR A 65 11.50 16.47 16.50
N GLY A 66 11.97 15.24 16.27
CA GLY A 66 11.59 14.05 17.04
C GLY A 66 10.16 13.54 16.74
N ALA A 67 9.51 14.03 15.67
CA ALA A 67 8.18 13.62 15.29
C ALA A 67 8.16 12.16 14.80
N LYS A 68 7.03 11.47 15.02
CA LYS A 68 6.77 10.16 14.42
C LYS A 68 6.21 10.37 13.03
N LEU A 69 6.84 9.76 12.03
CA LEU A 69 6.46 9.84 10.63
C LEU A 69 6.16 8.46 10.07
N HIS A 70 5.13 8.35 9.27
CA HIS A 70 4.84 7.18 8.46
C HIS A 70 4.69 7.60 7.00
N ILE A 71 5.51 7.02 6.12
CA ILE A 71 5.45 7.26 4.67
C ILE A 71 4.44 6.28 4.07
N CYS A 72 3.37 6.81 3.50
CA CYS A 72 2.31 6.02 2.90
C CYS A 72 2.70 5.50 1.52
N HIS A 73 2.18 4.31 1.13
CA HIS A 73 2.19 3.73 -0.21
C HIS A 73 3.47 3.98 -1.03
N CYS A 74 4.64 3.66 -0.47
CA CYS A 74 5.94 3.85 -1.13
C CYS A 74 6.03 3.08 -2.45
N SER A 75 6.61 3.70 -3.48
CA SER A 75 6.66 3.13 -4.83
C SER A 75 8.05 3.07 -5.46
N THR A 76 9.06 3.71 -4.88
CA THR A 76 10.36 3.90 -5.53
C THR A 76 11.53 3.24 -4.80
N ILE A 77 12.57 2.86 -5.55
CA ILE A 77 13.87 2.46 -4.98
C ILE A 77 14.48 3.59 -4.14
N GLY A 78 14.28 4.86 -4.54
CA GLY A 78 14.78 6.03 -3.80
C GLY A 78 14.18 6.08 -2.39
N THR A 79 12.88 5.88 -2.25
CA THR A 79 12.22 5.82 -0.94
C THR A 79 12.76 4.67 -0.07
N VAL A 80 13.00 3.47 -0.64
CA VAL A 80 13.59 2.36 0.13
C VAL A 80 14.97 2.73 0.69
N GLU A 81 15.84 3.35 -0.12
CA GLU A 81 17.15 3.82 0.34
C GLU A 81 17.06 4.93 1.39
N LEU A 82 16.11 5.85 1.23
CA LEU A 82 15.83 6.90 2.21
C LEU A 82 15.35 6.31 3.54
N MET A 83 14.55 5.26 3.53
CA MET A 83 14.14 4.54 4.75
C MET A 83 15.33 3.84 5.44
N ARG A 84 16.26 3.25 4.67
CA ARG A 84 17.52 2.73 5.22
C ARG A 84 18.37 3.84 5.87
N MET A 85 18.40 5.01 5.23
CA MET A 85 19.06 6.20 5.79
C MET A 85 18.37 6.67 7.08
N ALA A 86 17.04 6.78 7.10
CA ALA A 86 16.27 7.18 8.28
C ALA A 86 16.56 6.28 9.49
N LYS A 87 16.66 4.97 9.27
CA LYS A 87 17.03 3.99 10.30
C LYS A 87 18.46 4.24 10.84
N ARG A 88 19.43 4.52 9.95
CA ARG A 88 20.80 4.86 10.38
C ARG A 88 20.88 6.17 11.17
N LEU A 89 20.03 7.14 10.86
CA LEU A 89 19.93 8.40 11.59
C LEU A 89 19.22 8.27 12.94
N GLY A 90 18.56 7.14 13.21
CA GLY A 90 17.71 6.97 14.40
C GLY A 90 16.43 7.79 14.37
N ALA A 91 15.97 8.19 13.18
CA ALA A 91 14.71 8.90 13.02
C ALA A 91 13.49 7.98 13.29
N HIS A 92 12.45 8.52 13.90
CA HIS A 92 11.21 7.78 14.17
C HIS A 92 10.34 7.71 12.93
N VAL A 93 10.81 6.98 11.92
CA VAL A 93 10.15 6.88 10.61
C VAL A 93 9.81 5.43 10.31
N THR A 94 8.60 5.20 9.83
CA THR A 94 8.11 3.93 9.28
C THR A 94 7.54 4.15 7.90
N ALA A 95 7.29 3.08 7.14
CA ALA A 95 6.76 3.16 5.79
C ALA A 95 5.91 1.93 5.45
N GLU A 96 5.11 2.05 4.41
CA GLU A 96 4.28 0.95 3.91
C GLU A 96 4.38 0.84 2.38
N VAL A 97 4.06 -0.35 1.87
CA VAL A 97 4.00 -0.65 0.44
C VAL A 97 2.65 -1.28 0.12
N CYS A 98 2.03 -0.90 -0.99
CA CYS A 98 0.79 -1.53 -1.44
C CYS A 98 1.07 -2.72 -2.36
N PRO A 99 0.21 -3.77 -2.37
CA PRO A 99 0.40 -4.93 -3.21
C PRO A 99 0.62 -4.61 -4.69
N HIS A 100 -0.08 -3.63 -5.23
CA HIS A 100 0.11 -3.23 -6.63
C HIS A 100 1.50 -2.66 -6.92
N HIS A 101 2.21 -2.06 -5.94
CA HIS A 101 3.56 -1.54 -6.13
C HIS A 101 4.65 -2.62 -6.05
N PHE A 102 4.36 -3.82 -5.52
CA PHE A 102 5.32 -4.92 -5.51
C PHE A 102 4.91 -6.12 -6.39
N THR A 103 3.77 -6.03 -7.11
CA THR A 103 3.30 -7.09 -8.01
C THR A 103 3.17 -6.66 -9.46
N LEU A 104 3.07 -5.37 -9.74
CA LEU A 104 2.90 -4.81 -11.08
C LEU A 104 3.96 -3.76 -11.38
N THR A 105 4.24 -3.62 -12.68
CA THR A 105 5.14 -2.62 -13.25
C THR A 105 4.40 -1.73 -14.25
N ASP A 106 4.99 -0.63 -14.67
CA ASP A 106 4.50 0.21 -15.77
C ASP A 106 4.49 -0.55 -17.12
N ALA A 107 5.35 -1.56 -17.26
CA ALA A 107 5.38 -2.44 -18.44
C ALA A 107 4.17 -3.39 -18.53
N ASP A 108 3.41 -3.59 -17.44
CA ASP A 108 2.19 -4.40 -17.44
C ASP A 108 0.99 -3.68 -18.05
N ILE A 109 1.09 -2.38 -18.28
CA ILE A 109 0.03 -1.57 -18.91
C ILE A 109 0.06 -1.83 -20.43
N LYS A 110 -0.60 -2.91 -20.86
CA LYS A 110 -0.59 -3.34 -22.27
C LYS A 110 -1.54 -2.54 -23.16
N GLU A 111 -2.62 -2.01 -22.59
CA GLU A 111 -3.67 -1.26 -23.28
C GLU A 111 -4.09 -0.02 -22.46
N ALA A 112 -4.84 0.88 -23.07
CA ALA A 112 -5.34 2.08 -22.41
C ALA A 112 -6.48 1.74 -21.43
N ASN A 113 -6.11 1.15 -20.30
CA ASN A 113 -7.00 0.74 -19.23
C ASN A 113 -6.68 1.52 -17.96
N SER A 114 -7.57 2.45 -17.58
CA SER A 114 -7.35 3.31 -16.42
C SER A 114 -7.46 2.58 -15.07
N ASN A 115 -7.80 1.29 -15.03
CA ASN A 115 -7.62 0.46 -13.85
C ASN A 115 -6.13 0.24 -13.49
N TYR A 116 -5.19 0.62 -14.37
CA TYR A 116 -3.76 0.68 -14.06
C TYR A 116 -3.30 2.08 -13.62
N LYS A 117 -4.21 3.04 -13.46
CA LYS A 117 -3.89 4.39 -13.00
C LYS A 117 -4.13 4.52 -11.49
N MET A 118 -3.05 4.66 -10.73
CA MET A 118 -3.05 4.97 -9.29
C MET A 118 -1.93 5.97 -8.98
N ASN A 119 -1.92 6.54 -7.80
CA ASN A 119 -0.91 7.48 -7.34
C ASN A 119 -0.42 7.12 -5.92
N PRO A 120 0.87 6.77 -5.75
CA PRO A 120 1.94 6.73 -6.76
C PRO A 120 1.66 5.77 -7.91
N PRO A 121 2.24 6.02 -9.11
CA PRO A 121 2.03 5.15 -10.26
C PRO A 121 2.78 3.82 -10.13
N LEU A 122 2.38 2.83 -10.91
CA LEU A 122 3.17 1.61 -11.10
C LEU A 122 4.53 1.98 -11.67
N ARG A 123 5.61 1.56 -11.02
CA ARG A 123 6.98 1.91 -11.36
C ARG A 123 7.66 0.83 -12.20
N THR A 124 8.97 0.94 -12.35
CA THR A 124 9.78 -0.02 -13.11
C THR A 124 10.02 -1.30 -12.31
N GLU A 125 10.46 -2.37 -13.01
CA GLU A 125 10.88 -3.62 -12.38
C GLU A 125 11.97 -3.43 -11.32
N LYS A 126 12.87 -2.43 -11.49
CA LYS A 126 13.90 -2.12 -10.50
C LYS A 126 13.32 -1.59 -9.20
N ASP A 127 12.27 -0.76 -9.29
CA ASP A 127 11.56 -0.24 -8.12
C ASP A 127 10.82 -1.37 -7.42
N VAL A 128 10.07 -2.19 -8.15
CA VAL A 128 9.37 -3.37 -7.63
C VAL A 128 10.33 -4.28 -6.86
N LYS A 129 11.48 -4.60 -7.46
CA LYS A 129 12.50 -5.43 -6.81
C LYS A 129 13.00 -4.82 -5.50
N ALA A 130 13.30 -3.51 -5.49
CA ALA A 130 13.76 -2.82 -4.28
C ALA A 130 12.69 -2.80 -3.18
N LEU A 131 11.42 -2.63 -3.54
CA LEU A 131 10.30 -2.70 -2.59
C LEU A 131 10.15 -4.10 -1.99
N VAL A 132 10.26 -5.16 -2.80
CA VAL A 132 10.25 -6.55 -2.32
C VAL A 132 11.42 -6.80 -1.38
N GLU A 133 12.64 -6.40 -1.75
CA GLU A 133 13.81 -6.50 -0.88
C GLU A 133 13.60 -5.74 0.44
N GLY A 134 13.04 -4.52 0.40
CA GLY A 134 12.72 -3.73 1.57
C GLY A 134 11.65 -4.34 2.47
N LEU A 135 10.67 -5.04 1.89
CA LEU A 135 9.68 -5.82 2.65
C LEU A 135 10.35 -7.01 3.33
N VAL A 136 11.20 -7.75 2.62
CA VAL A 136 11.86 -8.96 3.14
C VAL A 136 12.88 -8.61 4.23
N ASP A 137 13.69 -7.57 4.05
CA ASP A 137 14.72 -7.18 5.02
C ASP A 137 14.20 -6.34 6.21
N GLY A 138 12.89 -6.02 6.21
CA GLY A 138 12.23 -5.25 7.27
C GLY A 138 12.48 -3.74 7.22
N THR A 139 13.06 -3.22 6.15
CA THR A 139 13.14 -1.77 5.86
C THR A 139 11.75 -1.18 5.70
N MET A 140 10.87 -1.92 5.01
CA MET A 140 9.45 -1.58 4.83
C MET A 140 8.62 -2.45 5.78
N PRO A 141 8.19 -1.90 6.94
CA PRO A 141 7.59 -2.70 8.00
C PRO A 141 6.11 -3.02 7.79
N ALA A 142 5.40 -2.35 6.90
CA ALA A 142 3.96 -2.53 6.75
C ALA A 142 3.53 -2.71 5.28
N ILE A 143 2.39 -3.37 5.11
CA ILE A 143 1.69 -3.52 3.83
C ILE A 143 0.30 -2.91 4.01
N SER A 144 -0.05 -1.96 3.15
CA SER A 144 -1.36 -1.29 3.10
C SER A 144 -2.07 -1.56 1.78
N THR A 145 -3.30 -1.09 1.63
CA THR A 145 -4.10 -1.38 0.43
C THR A 145 -4.23 -0.20 -0.51
N ASP A 146 -4.19 1.02 0.01
CA ASP A 146 -4.56 2.24 -0.71
C ASP A 146 -5.90 2.08 -1.47
N HIS A 147 -6.90 1.51 -0.78
CA HIS A 147 -8.20 1.18 -1.36
C HIS A 147 -8.96 2.44 -1.78
N ALA A 148 -9.07 2.66 -3.10
CA ALA A 148 -9.68 3.83 -3.71
C ALA A 148 -10.74 3.43 -4.76
N PRO A 149 -11.98 3.15 -4.33
CA PRO A 149 -13.07 2.76 -5.22
C PRO A 149 -13.55 3.93 -6.08
N HIS A 150 -13.74 3.66 -7.36
CA HIS A 150 -14.29 4.59 -8.35
C HIS A 150 -15.37 3.89 -9.17
N SER A 151 -16.27 4.67 -9.78
CA SER A 151 -17.30 4.15 -10.65
C SER A 151 -16.71 3.63 -11.98
N ALA A 152 -17.45 2.75 -12.65
CA ALA A 152 -17.04 2.22 -13.95
C ALA A 152 -16.94 3.35 -15.00
N GLU A 153 -17.84 4.34 -14.96
CA GLU A 153 -17.87 5.48 -15.86
C GLU A 153 -16.62 6.37 -15.68
N GLU A 154 -16.20 6.60 -14.44
CA GLU A 154 -14.99 7.37 -14.14
C GLU A 154 -13.74 6.66 -14.66
N LYS A 155 -13.64 5.37 -14.43
CA LYS A 155 -12.49 4.54 -14.86
C LYS A 155 -12.51 4.17 -16.34
N ALA A 156 -13.65 4.32 -17.05
CA ALA A 156 -13.73 4.15 -18.51
C ALA A 156 -13.09 5.31 -19.27
N GLN A 157 -12.80 6.42 -18.61
CA GLN A 157 -12.13 7.55 -19.24
C GLN A 157 -10.65 7.24 -19.53
N PHE A 158 -10.06 7.97 -20.50
CA PHE A 158 -8.65 7.86 -20.80
C PHE A 158 -7.78 8.36 -19.61
N PHE A 159 -6.52 7.96 -19.57
CA PHE A 159 -5.59 8.22 -18.45
C PHE A 159 -5.54 9.69 -17.98
N ASP A 160 -5.64 10.66 -18.89
CA ASP A 160 -5.58 12.09 -18.55
C ASP A 160 -6.80 12.57 -17.74
N LYS A 161 -7.94 11.89 -17.86
CA LYS A 161 -9.22 12.26 -17.22
C LYS A 161 -9.67 11.31 -16.13
N ALA A 162 -9.33 10.03 -16.22
CA ALA A 162 -9.71 9.06 -15.22
C ALA A 162 -9.10 9.41 -13.84
N PRO A 163 -9.82 9.20 -12.73
CA PRO A 163 -9.28 9.39 -11.41
C PRO A 163 -8.16 8.39 -11.09
N PHE A 164 -7.25 8.77 -10.20
CA PHE A 164 -6.26 7.88 -9.63
C PHE A 164 -6.89 6.94 -8.60
N GLY A 165 -6.44 5.70 -8.55
CA GLY A 165 -6.79 4.74 -7.52
C GLY A 165 -7.42 3.45 -8.05
N ILE A 166 -7.27 2.40 -7.26
CA ILE A 166 -7.83 1.06 -7.48
C ILE A 166 -8.39 0.49 -6.18
N VAL A 167 -9.28 -0.49 -6.28
CA VAL A 167 -9.71 -1.24 -5.10
C VAL A 167 -8.62 -2.24 -4.68
N GLY A 168 -8.40 -2.41 -3.39
CA GLY A 168 -7.31 -3.23 -2.87
C GLY A 168 -7.67 -4.11 -1.68
N LEU A 169 -8.77 -3.85 -0.94
CA LEU A 169 -9.07 -4.56 0.31
C LEU A 169 -9.23 -6.08 0.11
N GLU A 170 -9.99 -6.50 -0.90
CA GLU A 170 -10.36 -7.91 -1.07
C GLU A 170 -9.28 -8.76 -1.75
N THR A 171 -8.27 -8.12 -2.34
CA THR A 171 -7.17 -8.82 -3.03
C THR A 171 -5.85 -8.77 -2.26
N SER A 172 -5.70 -7.86 -1.28
CA SER A 172 -4.40 -7.56 -0.68
C SER A 172 -3.75 -8.76 0.01
N ALA A 173 -4.50 -9.55 0.78
CA ALA A 173 -3.96 -10.72 1.46
C ALA A 173 -3.51 -11.80 0.46
N ALA A 174 -4.36 -12.11 -0.53
CA ALA A 174 -4.03 -13.10 -1.55
C ALA A 174 -2.88 -12.66 -2.47
N LEU A 175 -2.83 -11.38 -2.87
CA LEU A 175 -1.70 -10.82 -3.64
C LEU A 175 -0.40 -10.91 -2.85
N THR A 176 -0.43 -10.53 -1.57
CA THR A 176 0.75 -10.61 -0.70
C THR A 176 1.22 -12.05 -0.54
N TYR A 177 0.29 -12.97 -0.28
CA TYR A 177 0.61 -14.39 -0.17
C TYR A 177 1.19 -14.94 -1.46
N THR A 178 0.52 -14.71 -2.59
CA THR A 178 0.93 -15.19 -3.92
C THR A 178 2.31 -14.67 -4.32
N ALA A 179 2.59 -13.38 -4.06
CA ALA A 179 3.82 -12.75 -4.52
C ALA A 179 5.01 -12.98 -3.58
N LEU A 180 4.79 -13.11 -2.28
CA LEU A 180 5.88 -13.07 -1.30
C LEU A 180 5.99 -14.34 -0.46
N VAL A 181 4.86 -14.97 -0.08
CA VAL A 181 4.89 -16.14 0.80
C VAL A 181 4.98 -17.44 0.01
N ALA A 182 4.13 -17.63 -1.00
CA ALA A 182 4.13 -18.86 -1.81
C ALA A 182 5.48 -19.13 -2.50
N PRO A 183 6.22 -18.13 -3.01
CA PRO A 183 7.58 -18.35 -3.54
C PRO A 183 8.66 -18.46 -2.44
N GLY A 184 8.33 -18.32 -1.16
CA GLY A 184 9.27 -18.45 -0.04
C GLY A 184 10.17 -17.24 0.22
N LEU A 185 9.78 -16.04 -0.22
CA LEU A 185 10.51 -14.80 0.06
C LEU A 185 10.30 -14.31 1.50
N MET A 186 9.15 -14.62 2.10
CA MET A 186 8.87 -14.44 3.52
C MET A 186 7.95 -15.55 4.02
N ASP A 187 7.81 -15.72 5.32
CA ASP A 187 6.86 -16.65 5.90
C ASP A 187 5.49 -16.01 6.15
N ILE A 188 4.50 -16.83 6.49
CA ILE A 188 3.13 -16.36 6.74
C ILE A 188 3.04 -15.48 8.01
N MET A 189 3.93 -15.67 8.98
CA MET A 189 3.99 -14.84 10.20
C MET A 189 4.56 -13.46 9.90
N ASP A 190 5.51 -13.37 8.98
CA ASP A 190 6.01 -12.09 8.46
C ASP A 190 4.89 -11.32 7.75
N MET A 191 4.10 -12.02 6.92
CA MET A 191 2.92 -11.43 6.28
C MET A 191 1.93 -10.90 7.32
N ALA A 192 1.54 -11.72 8.31
CA ALA A 192 0.63 -11.32 9.37
C ALA A 192 1.19 -10.14 10.19
N THR A 193 2.49 -10.14 10.44
CA THR A 193 3.17 -9.05 11.13
C THR A 193 3.08 -7.74 10.35
N LYS A 194 3.32 -7.78 9.03
CA LYS A 194 3.31 -6.56 8.17
C LYS A 194 1.91 -6.06 7.85
N MET A 195 0.91 -6.93 7.84
CA MET A 195 -0.48 -6.55 7.52
C MET A 195 -1.34 -6.28 8.76
N SER A 196 -0.88 -6.67 9.96
CA SER A 196 -1.70 -6.56 11.19
C SER A 196 -0.93 -5.96 12.37
N TYR A 197 0.10 -6.63 12.88
CA TYR A 197 0.79 -6.21 14.11
C TYR A 197 1.54 -4.88 13.94
N ASN A 198 2.35 -4.75 12.89
CA ASN A 198 3.11 -3.52 12.65
C ASN A 198 2.21 -2.32 12.36
N PRO A 199 1.16 -2.39 11.52
CA PRO A 199 0.17 -1.32 11.38
C PRO A 199 -0.43 -0.88 12.71
N ALA A 200 -0.87 -1.82 13.55
CA ALA A 200 -1.41 -1.50 14.87
C ALA A 200 -0.39 -0.77 15.75
N LYS A 201 0.87 -1.20 15.73
CA LYS A 201 1.98 -0.57 16.45
C LYS A 201 2.31 0.83 15.91
N ILE A 202 2.29 1.02 14.59
CA ILE A 202 2.56 2.31 13.95
C ILE A 202 1.56 3.36 14.41
N ILE A 203 0.27 3.02 14.47
CA ILE A 203 -0.79 3.94 14.90
C ILE A 203 -1.04 3.93 16.42
N GLY A 204 -0.30 3.09 17.18
CA GLY A 204 -0.32 3.09 18.65
C GLY A 204 -1.56 2.44 19.28
N ILE A 205 -2.11 1.38 18.66
CA ILE A 205 -3.26 0.61 19.18
C ILE A 205 -2.93 -0.86 19.44
N ASP A 206 -1.64 -1.21 19.42
CA ASP A 206 -1.16 -2.59 19.55
C ASP A 206 -1.33 -3.19 20.96
N ASP A 207 -1.82 -2.42 21.93
CA ASP A 207 -2.28 -2.91 23.23
C ASP A 207 -3.54 -3.79 23.09
N LYS A 208 -4.38 -3.54 22.07
CA LYS A 208 -5.66 -4.22 21.85
C LYS A 208 -5.79 -4.94 20.51
N TYR A 209 -5.09 -4.45 19.46
CA TYR A 209 -5.26 -4.89 18.09
C TYR A 209 -3.98 -5.51 17.53
N GLY A 210 -4.10 -6.22 16.40
CA GLY A 210 -2.98 -6.74 15.63
C GLY A 210 -2.32 -8.01 16.22
N ARG A 211 -2.92 -8.64 17.25
CA ARG A 211 -2.35 -9.83 17.92
C ARG A 211 -3.43 -10.73 18.51
N LEU A 212 -3.12 -12.02 18.63
CA LEU A 212 -3.97 -13.03 19.27
C LEU A 212 -3.44 -13.33 20.68
N THR A 213 -3.74 -12.48 21.64
CA THR A 213 -3.35 -12.66 23.05
C THR A 213 -4.58 -12.51 23.96
N PRO A 214 -4.64 -13.20 25.10
CA PRO A 214 -5.73 -13.00 26.06
C PRO A 214 -5.88 -11.52 26.44
N GLY A 215 -7.09 -10.98 26.32
CA GLY A 215 -7.42 -9.59 26.60
C GLY A 215 -7.30 -8.63 25.40
N ALA A 216 -6.77 -9.09 24.25
CA ALA A 216 -6.86 -8.33 22.98
C ALA A 216 -8.28 -8.38 22.41
N LYS A 217 -8.60 -7.47 21.50
CA LYS A 217 -9.82 -7.53 20.69
C LYS A 217 -9.84 -8.81 19.86
N ALA A 218 -11.01 -9.43 19.78
CA ALA A 218 -11.20 -10.65 19.00
C ALA A 218 -11.48 -10.30 17.53
N ASP A 219 -10.52 -9.65 16.88
CA ASP A 219 -10.50 -9.39 15.44
C ASP A 219 -9.63 -10.46 14.78
N ILE A 220 -10.26 -11.45 14.15
CA ILE A 220 -9.62 -12.68 13.72
C ILE A 220 -9.96 -12.95 12.26
N VAL A 221 -8.94 -13.30 11.47
CA VAL A 221 -9.09 -13.80 10.11
C VAL A 221 -8.64 -15.27 10.07
N ILE A 222 -9.45 -16.12 9.44
CA ILE A 222 -9.08 -17.48 9.07
C ILE A 222 -8.73 -17.45 7.58
N PHE A 223 -7.48 -17.81 7.28
CA PHE A 223 -6.92 -17.76 5.94
C PHE A 223 -6.51 -19.16 5.50
N ASP A 224 -6.95 -19.60 4.32
CA ASP A 224 -6.51 -20.84 3.68
C ASP A 224 -5.36 -20.54 2.72
N PRO A 225 -4.13 -21.02 3.00
CA PRO A 225 -2.98 -20.75 2.17
C PRO A 225 -2.93 -21.61 0.88
N GLU A 226 -3.78 -22.63 0.76
CA GLU A 226 -3.77 -23.56 -0.37
C GLU A 226 -4.88 -23.28 -1.38
N GLU A 227 -5.96 -22.59 -0.97
CA GLU A 227 -7.08 -22.31 -1.87
C GLU A 227 -6.65 -21.36 -2.98
N THR A 228 -6.97 -21.73 -4.22
CA THR A 228 -6.76 -20.91 -5.41
C THR A 228 -8.09 -20.36 -5.91
N TRP A 229 -8.09 -19.10 -6.32
CA TRP A 229 -9.27 -18.45 -6.86
C TRP A 229 -8.93 -17.44 -7.95
N VAL A 230 -9.91 -17.16 -8.81
CA VAL A 230 -9.75 -16.17 -9.89
C VAL A 230 -10.40 -14.87 -9.44
N VAL A 231 -9.68 -13.75 -9.61
CA VAL A 231 -10.17 -12.41 -9.30
C VAL A 231 -11.34 -12.07 -10.22
N ASP A 232 -12.51 -11.97 -9.64
CA ASP A 232 -13.76 -11.56 -10.30
C ASP A 232 -14.31 -10.33 -9.56
N PRO A 233 -14.07 -9.10 -10.06
CA PRO A 233 -14.47 -7.89 -9.35
C PRO A 233 -15.99 -7.73 -9.22
N ILE A 234 -16.79 -8.46 -10.01
CA ILE A 234 -18.26 -8.44 -9.85
C ILE A 234 -18.68 -9.04 -8.50
N LYS A 235 -17.84 -9.91 -7.93
CA LYS A 235 -18.08 -10.57 -6.64
C LYS A 235 -17.54 -9.78 -5.45
N PHE A 236 -16.94 -8.61 -5.68
CA PHE A 236 -16.44 -7.77 -4.60
C PHE A 236 -17.59 -7.11 -3.85
N GLU A 237 -17.45 -6.99 -2.55
CA GLU A 237 -18.33 -6.24 -1.67
C GLU A 237 -18.14 -4.73 -1.82
N SER A 238 -16.95 -4.31 -2.26
CA SER A 238 -16.69 -2.93 -2.64
C SER A 238 -17.65 -2.47 -3.73
N LYS A 239 -18.21 -1.26 -3.59
CA LYS A 239 -19.03 -0.63 -4.64
C LYS A 239 -18.24 -0.29 -5.91
N GLY A 240 -16.94 -0.04 -5.78
CA GLY A 240 -16.02 0.12 -6.90
C GLY A 240 -15.43 -1.23 -7.29
N HIS A 241 -15.29 -1.47 -8.58
CA HIS A 241 -14.75 -2.71 -9.15
C HIS A 241 -13.47 -2.46 -9.95
N ASN A 242 -12.87 -1.30 -9.77
CA ASN A 242 -11.72 -0.80 -10.51
C ASN A 242 -10.42 -1.48 -10.07
N THR A 243 -10.12 -2.63 -10.66
CA THR A 243 -8.91 -3.41 -10.40
C THR A 243 -8.20 -3.85 -11.68
N PRO A 244 -6.86 -3.82 -11.74
CA PRO A 244 -6.10 -4.37 -12.86
C PRO A 244 -5.95 -5.90 -12.79
N TYR A 245 -6.37 -6.54 -11.70
CA TYR A 245 -6.16 -7.96 -11.44
C TYR A 245 -7.27 -8.88 -11.97
N THR A 246 -8.30 -8.34 -12.64
CA THR A 246 -9.41 -9.13 -13.19
C THR A 246 -8.92 -10.34 -13.98
N GLY A 247 -9.43 -11.53 -13.64
CA GLY A 247 -9.09 -12.79 -14.31
C GLY A 247 -7.75 -13.41 -13.86
N GLN A 248 -6.99 -12.78 -12.98
CA GLN A 248 -5.76 -13.37 -12.42
C GLN A 248 -6.12 -14.45 -11.40
N THR A 249 -5.34 -15.53 -11.40
CA THR A 249 -5.41 -16.58 -10.37
C THR A 249 -4.51 -16.20 -9.21
N LEU A 250 -5.06 -16.14 -8.00
CA LEU A 250 -4.33 -15.91 -6.76
C LEU A 250 -4.38 -17.16 -5.89
N VAL A 251 -3.36 -17.32 -5.06
CA VAL A 251 -3.25 -18.36 -4.03
C VAL A 251 -3.48 -17.73 -2.67
N GLY A 252 -4.20 -18.44 -1.83
CA GLY A 252 -4.57 -17.98 -0.50
C GLY A 252 -5.90 -17.22 -0.49
N LYS A 253 -6.77 -17.57 0.46
CA LYS A 253 -8.10 -16.99 0.56
C LYS A 253 -8.53 -16.79 2.00
N VAL A 254 -9.16 -15.66 2.27
CA VAL A 254 -9.85 -15.43 3.53
C VAL A 254 -11.13 -16.23 3.54
N LEU A 255 -11.28 -17.14 4.50
CA LEU A 255 -12.48 -17.97 4.68
C LEU A 255 -13.44 -17.35 5.69
N THR A 256 -12.92 -16.72 6.74
CA THR A 256 -13.72 -16.21 7.83
C THR A 256 -13.12 -14.92 8.36
N THR A 257 -13.99 -13.95 8.69
CA THR A 257 -13.61 -12.72 9.41
C THR A 257 -14.50 -12.55 10.62
N ILE A 258 -13.87 -12.36 11.77
CA ILE A 258 -14.49 -12.06 13.06
C ILE A 258 -14.05 -10.66 13.46
N VAL A 259 -14.98 -9.81 13.89
CA VAL A 259 -14.71 -8.44 14.36
C VAL A 259 -15.35 -8.27 15.74
N ASP A 260 -14.55 -7.88 16.71
CA ASP A 260 -14.95 -7.71 18.12
C ASP A 260 -15.68 -8.95 18.71
N GLY A 261 -15.26 -10.14 18.26
CA GLY A 261 -15.83 -11.43 18.68
C GLY A 261 -17.06 -11.87 17.90
N GLU A 262 -17.53 -11.07 16.95
CA GLU A 262 -18.71 -11.38 16.13
C GLU A 262 -18.31 -11.84 14.74
N LEU A 263 -18.95 -12.90 14.25
CA LEU A 263 -18.74 -13.43 12.90
C LEU A 263 -19.32 -12.46 11.88
N ARG A 264 -18.48 -11.90 11.01
CA ARG A 264 -18.88 -10.92 9.98
C ARG A 264 -18.82 -11.48 8.56
N TYR A 265 -17.97 -12.45 8.32
CA TYR A 265 -17.83 -13.12 7.03
C TYR A 265 -17.54 -14.59 7.23
N ASN A 266 -18.22 -15.45 6.48
CA ASN A 266 -17.95 -16.90 6.40
C ASN A 266 -18.36 -17.42 5.03
N GLY A 267 -17.57 -17.05 4.00
CA GLY A 267 -17.90 -17.30 2.60
C GLY A 267 -18.92 -16.31 2.00
N ALA A 268 -19.63 -15.54 2.83
CA ALA A 268 -20.51 -14.43 2.50
C ALA A 268 -20.57 -13.45 3.66
N ILE A 269 -20.93 -12.19 3.43
CA ILE A 269 -21.15 -11.21 4.52
C ILE A 269 -22.34 -11.62 5.38
N ILE A 270 -22.19 -11.44 6.67
CA ILE A 270 -23.24 -11.65 7.67
C ILE A 270 -23.69 -10.26 8.13
N GLU A 271 -24.92 -9.90 7.76
CA GLU A 271 -25.55 -8.65 8.17
C GLU A 271 -26.04 -8.76 9.63
N ASP A 272 -26.02 -7.63 10.35
CA ASP A 272 -26.61 -7.55 11.69
C ASP A 272 -28.12 -7.81 11.58
N GLN A 273 -28.62 -8.75 12.38
CA GLN A 273 -30.05 -9.06 12.49
C GLN A 273 -30.77 -8.02 13.35
#